data_23ecba53dc0f1b8db5ce0b3e863036e8
#
_entry.id   23ecba53dc0f1b8db5ce0b3e863036e8
#
_cell.length_a   1.000
_cell.length_b   1.000
_cell.length_c   1.000
_cell.angle_alpha   90.00
_cell.angle_beta   90.00
_cell.angle_gamma   90.00
#
_symmetry.space_group_name_H-M   'P 1'
#
loop_
_entity.id
_entity.type
_entity.pdbx_description
1 polymer ?
#
loop_
_entity_poly.entity_id
_entity_poly.type
_entity_poly.pdbx_seq_one_letter_code
_entity_poly.pdbx_strand_id
1 'polypeptide(L)'
;MKDYDLDLIQVLWVEDDPMVIEQYPLKAENFGLQLVAFPCWDEAKAALENDFDRWSAIILDAKCKYHRDSEDNAVRFLGRALNDIALICEKRGRVIPWYVLTGGDAEEVSDSINDDRMKWDADWTNSTHKEYYSKNVDNEMLYKRIKVHARKSPRLQIQKMYKDVFDAIEECGIDDMGYNALEDLLIPIHFPDAIE
;
A
#
# COMPACT_ATOMS: atom_id res chain seq x y z
N MET A 1 16.90 -14.20 -1.36
CA MET A 1 16.72 -12.99 -0.57
C MET A 1 16.72 -11.83 -1.57
N LYS A 2 15.63 -11.12 -1.73
CA LYS A 2 15.59 -9.93 -2.60
C LYS A 2 16.17 -8.80 -1.78
N ASP A 3 17.21 -8.14 -2.28
CA ASP A 3 17.71 -6.89 -1.73
C ASP A 3 16.56 -5.88 -1.76
N TYR A 4 16.00 -5.61 -0.60
CA TYR A 4 15.04 -4.53 -0.44
C TYR A 4 15.85 -3.26 -0.25
N ASP A 5 15.77 -2.35 -1.21
CA ASP A 5 16.32 -1.02 -1.06
C ASP A 5 15.49 -0.29 0.03
N LEU A 6 16.04 -0.24 1.25
CA LEU A 6 15.39 0.38 2.42
C LEU A 6 15.07 1.87 2.21
N ASP A 7 15.66 2.48 1.18
CA ASP A 7 15.34 3.87 0.81
C ASP A 7 14.03 3.99 0.01
N LEU A 8 13.44 2.86 -0.45
CA LEU A 8 12.21 2.85 -1.24
C LEU A 8 10.98 2.51 -0.40
N ILE A 9 9.95 3.33 -0.53
CA ILE A 9 8.63 3.10 0.08
C ILE A 9 7.98 1.89 -0.58
N GLN A 10 7.72 0.83 0.19
CA GLN A 10 7.15 -0.42 -0.30
C GLN A 10 5.64 -0.26 -0.56
N VAL A 11 5.21 -0.55 -1.76
CA VAL A 11 3.80 -0.46 -2.18
C VAL A 11 3.34 -1.81 -2.71
N LEU A 12 2.33 -2.39 -2.06
CA LEU A 12 1.65 -3.59 -2.55
C LEU A 12 0.77 -3.19 -3.73
N TRP A 13 0.92 -3.87 -4.88
CA TRP A 13 0.23 -3.49 -6.10
C TRP A 13 -0.45 -4.71 -6.74
N VAL A 14 -1.77 -4.64 -6.90
CA VAL A 14 -2.56 -5.68 -7.58
C VAL A 14 -2.75 -5.28 -9.03
N GLU A 15 -2.14 -6.05 -9.94
CA GLU A 15 -2.10 -5.77 -11.38
C GLU A 15 -1.81 -7.07 -12.13
N ASP A 16 -2.56 -7.37 -13.17
CA ASP A 16 -2.41 -8.60 -13.97
C ASP A 16 -1.92 -8.36 -15.41
N ASP A 17 -1.83 -7.10 -15.86
CA ASP A 17 -1.30 -6.77 -17.18
C ASP A 17 0.25 -6.79 -17.18
N PRO A 18 0.88 -7.76 -17.90
CA PRO A 18 2.34 -7.87 -17.93
C PRO A 18 3.04 -6.62 -18.46
N MET A 19 2.44 -5.90 -19.41
CA MET A 19 3.04 -4.69 -19.98
C MET A 19 3.06 -3.54 -18.96
N VAL A 20 2.02 -3.45 -18.15
CA VAL A 20 1.92 -2.44 -17.08
C VAL A 20 2.91 -2.80 -15.96
N ILE A 21 3.00 -4.08 -15.58
CA ILE A 21 3.94 -4.59 -14.57
C ILE A 21 5.40 -4.32 -14.96
N GLU A 22 5.74 -4.39 -16.25
CA GLU A 22 7.10 -4.12 -16.72
C GLU A 22 7.46 -2.62 -16.67
N GLN A 23 6.52 -1.73 -16.98
CA GLN A 23 6.81 -0.31 -17.19
C GLN A 23 6.66 0.57 -15.95
N TYR A 24 5.71 0.27 -15.07
CA TYR A 24 5.31 1.16 -13.99
C TYR A 24 6.28 1.19 -12.81
N PRO A 25 6.92 0.07 -12.41
CA PRO A 25 7.91 0.09 -11.33
C PRO A 25 9.05 1.08 -11.60
N LEU A 26 9.61 1.07 -12.80
CA LEU A 26 10.68 2.00 -13.19
C LEU A 26 10.28 3.48 -13.07
N LYS A 27 9.00 3.79 -13.34
CA LYS A 27 8.48 5.14 -13.15
C LYS A 27 8.32 5.47 -11.66
N ALA A 28 7.83 4.53 -10.87
CA ALA A 28 7.59 4.72 -9.44
C ALA A 28 8.90 4.88 -8.64
N GLU A 29 9.98 4.20 -9.04
CA GLU A 29 11.30 4.35 -8.44
C GLU A 29 11.83 5.79 -8.50
N ASN A 30 11.53 6.54 -9.56
CA ASN A 30 11.88 7.97 -9.65
C ASN A 30 11.21 8.82 -8.55
N PHE A 31 10.16 8.30 -7.93
CA PHE A 31 9.47 8.93 -6.80
C PHE A 31 9.86 8.33 -5.44
N GLY A 32 10.78 7.36 -5.42
CA GLY A 32 11.19 6.65 -4.23
C GLY A 32 10.18 5.59 -3.77
N LEU A 33 9.45 4.98 -4.72
CA LEU A 33 8.49 3.92 -4.45
C LEU A 33 8.94 2.62 -5.10
N GLN A 34 8.81 1.51 -4.40
CA GLN A 34 8.95 0.17 -4.95
C GLN A 34 7.57 -0.48 -5.08
N LEU A 35 7.09 -0.65 -6.32
CA LEU A 35 5.85 -1.37 -6.60
C LEU A 35 6.14 -2.87 -6.63
N VAL A 36 5.48 -3.63 -5.76
CA VAL A 36 5.55 -5.10 -5.76
C VAL A 36 4.24 -5.62 -6.31
N ALA A 37 4.28 -6.13 -7.56
CA ALA A 37 3.09 -6.56 -8.28
C ALA A 37 2.63 -7.96 -7.88
N PHE A 38 1.32 -8.12 -7.73
CA PHE A 38 0.61 -9.37 -7.52
C PHE A 38 -0.49 -9.51 -8.58
N PRO A 39 -0.60 -10.65 -9.29
CA PRO A 39 -1.52 -10.81 -10.41
C PRO A 39 -2.98 -11.00 -9.99
N CYS A 40 -3.25 -11.18 -8.69
CA CYS A 40 -4.59 -11.28 -8.13
C CYS A 40 -4.60 -10.90 -6.65
N TRP A 41 -5.80 -10.65 -6.11
CA TRP A 41 -5.94 -10.24 -4.71
C TRP A 41 -5.53 -11.30 -3.70
N ASP A 42 -5.83 -12.56 -3.93
CA ASP A 42 -5.46 -13.64 -3.01
C ASP A 42 -3.96 -13.68 -2.69
N GLU A 43 -3.13 -13.52 -3.72
CA GLU A 43 -1.68 -13.50 -3.54
C GLU A 43 -1.23 -12.23 -2.81
N ALA A 44 -1.80 -11.09 -3.18
CA ALA A 44 -1.56 -9.82 -2.52
C ALA A 44 -2.00 -9.84 -1.05
N LYS A 45 -3.19 -10.42 -0.76
CA LYS A 45 -3.72 -10.58 0.58
C LYS A 45 -2.81 -11.45 1.44
N ALA A 46 -2.34 -12.57 0.91
CA ALA A 46 -1.40 -13.44 1.62
C ALA A 46 -0.10 -12.70 1.97
N ALA A 47 0.44 -11.90 1.03
CA ALA A 47 1.62 -11.07 1.28
C ALA A 47 1.34 -9.97 2.33
N LEU A 48 0.15 -9.36 2.28
CA LEU A 48 -0.28 -8.35 3.26
C LEU A 48 -0.42 -8.94 4.66
N GLU A 49 -1.03 -10.10 4.80
CA GLU A 49 -1.23 -10.76 6.10
C GLU A 49 0.08 -11.28 6.70
N ASN A 50 1.00 -11.77 5.87
CA ASN A 50 2.29 -12.31 6.32
C ASN A 50 3.26 -11.23 6.78
N ASP A 51 3.28 -10.08 6.10
CA ASP A 51 4.22 -9.00 6.37
C ASP A 51 3.50 -7.64 6.25
N PHE A 52 2.54 -7.43 7.16
CA PHE A 52 1.67 -6.26 7.16
C PHE A 52 2.46 -4.96 7.25
N ASP A 53 3.49 -4.99 8.04
CA ASP A 53 4.25 -3.80 8.41
C ASP A 53 5.23 -3.32 7.34
N ARG A 54 5.53 -4.18 6.39
CA ARG A 54 6.30 -3.84 5.21
C ARG A 54 5.62 -2.80 4.31
N TRP A 55 4.29 -2.81 4.27
CA TRP A 55 3.54 -2.07 3.27
C TRP A 55 3.16 -0.68 3.75
N SER A 56 3.52 0.33 2.96
CA SER A 56 3.17 1.73 3.21
C SER A 56 1.93 2.18 2.47
N ALA A 57 1.54 1.46 1.42
CA ALA A 57 0.33 1.71 0.65
C ALA A 57 -0.07 0.46 -0.16
N ILE A 58 -1.32 0.44 -0.60
CA ILE A 58 -1.88 -0.57 -1.50
C ILE A 58 -2.39 0.14 -2.76
N ILE A 59 -2.05 -0.37 -3.94
CA ILE A 59 -2.65 0.05 -5.21
C ILE A 59 -3.46 -1.13 -5.78
N LEU A 60 -4.70 -0.88 -6.16
CA LEU A 60 -5.60 -1.86 -6.77
C LEU A 60 -5.89 -1.45 -8.22
N ASP A 61 -5.64 -2.33 -9.19
CA ASP A 61 -6.27 -2.16 -10.50
C ASP A 61 -7.75 -2.56 -10.39
N ALA A 62 -8.65 -1.69 -10.83
CA ALA A 62 -10.08 -1.94 -10.76
C ALA A 62 -10.54 -3.18 -11.55
N LYS A 63 -9.81 -3.54 -12.60
CA LYS A 63 -10.13 -4.69 -13.47
C LYS A 63 -9.41 -5.98 -13.11
N CYS A 64 -8.66 -5.99 -12.02
CA CYS A 64 -7.96 -7.17 -11.57
C CYS A 64 -8.93 -8.24 -11.02
N LYS A 65 -8.39 -9.40 -10.68
CA LYS A 65 -9.15 -10.57 -10.24
C LYS A 65 -8.93 -10.83 -8.75
N TYR A 66 -9.94 -11.43 -8.13
CA TYR A 66 -9.79 -11.89 -6.76
C TYR A 66 -8.90 -13.13 -6.69
N HIS A 67 -9.13 -14.12 -7.55
CA HIS A 67 -8.29 -15.30 -7.76
C HIS A 67 -7.79 -15.35 -9.21
N ARG A 68 -6.67 -15.98 -9.49
CA ARG A 68 -6.11 -16.07 -10.86
C ARG A 68 -7.11 -16.55 -11.91
N ASP A 69 -7.94 -17.51 -11.54
CA ASP A 69 -8.88 -18.18 -12.45
C ASP A 69 -10.32 -17.64 -12.32
N SER A 70 -10.54 -16.54 -11.56
CA SER A 70 -11.88 -15.99 -11.41
C SER A 70 -12.25 -15.06 -12.58
N GLU A 71 -13.54 -15.09 -12.95
CA GLU A 71 -14.16 -14.15 -13.87
C GLU A 71 -14.86 -13.04 -13.08
N ASP A 72 -14.11 -12.32 -12.26
CA ASP A 72 -14.66 -11.22 -11.47
C ASP A 72 -14.85 -9.97 -12.36
N ASN A 73 -15.93 -9.21 -12.10
CA ASN A 73 -16.03 -7.87 -12.64
C ASN A 73 -15.44 -6.85 -11.64
N ALA A 74 -15.12 -5.64 -12.11
CA ALA A 74 -14.48 -4.60 -11.33
C ALA A 74 -15.21 -4.31 -10.00
N VAL A 75 -16.54 -4.23 -10.01
CA VAL A 75 -17.37 -3.94 -8.84
C VAL A 75 -17.22 -5.02 -7.77
N ARG A 76 -17.27 -6.29 -8.16
CA ARG A 76 -17.16 -7.42 -7.22
C ARG A 76 -15.74 -7.55 -6.67
N PHE A 77 -14.74 -7.35 -7.52
CA PHE A 77 -13.35 -7.39 -7.11
C PHE A 77 -13.03 -6.32 -6.08
N LEU A 78 -13.26 -5.04 -6.40
CA LEU A 78 -12.95 -3.92 -5.52
C LEU A 78 -13.69 -4.02 -4.19
N GLY A 79 -15.01 -4.26 -4.20
CA GLY A 79 -15.79 -4.36 -2.96
C GLY A 79 -15.28 -5.45 -2.02
N ARG A 80 -14.86 -6.61 -2.56
CA ARG A 80 -14.29 -7.70 -1.75
C ARG A 80 -12.89 -7.37 -1.25
N ALA A 81 -12.01 -6.86 -2.12
CA ALA A 81 -10.64 -6.49 -1.75
C ALA A 81 -10.62 -5.39 -0.68
N LEU A 82 -11.42 -4.35 -0.83
CA LEU A 82 -11.52 -3.26 0.13
C LEU A 82 -12.07 -3.72 1.49
N ASN A 83 -13.07 -4.62 1.49
CA ASN A 83 -13.55 -5.22 2.73
C ASN A 83 -12.47 -6.05 3.44
N ASP A 84 -11.70 -6.84 2.71
CA ASP A 84 -10.58 -7.58 3.28
C ASP A 84 -9.51 -6.65 3.85
N ILE A 85 -9.14 -5.57 3.14
CA ILE A 85 -8.20 -4.56 3.63
C ILE A 85 -8.70 -3.97 4.95
N ALA A 86 -9.97 -3.57 5.02
CA ALA A 86 -10.56 -3.00 6.23
C ALA A 86 -10.46 -3.98 7.41
N LEU A 87 -10.82 -5.26 7.22
CA LEU A 87 -10.75 -6.29 8.26
C LEU A 87 -9.31 -6.57 8.72
N ILE A 88 -8.35 -6.59 7.78
CA ILE A 88 -6.93 -6.77 8.11
C ILE A 88 -6.42 -5.58 8.92
N CYS A 89 -6.73 -4.36 8.48
CA CYS A 89 -6.36 -3.12 9.17
C CYS A 89 -6.95 -3.07 10.58
N GLU A 90 -8.24 -3.42 10.75
CA GLU A 90 -8.90 -3.50 12.05
C GLU A 90 -8.20 -4.50 12.98
N LYS A 91 -7.91 -5.71 12.47
CA LYS A 91 -7.21 -6.75 13.23
C LYS A 91 -5.80 -6.34 13.66
N ARG A 92 -5.11 -5.54 12.84
CA ARG A 92 -3.75 -5.07 13.09
C ARG A 92 -3.69 -3.74 13.87
N GLY A 93 -4.84 -3.07 14.10
CA GLY A 93 -4.91 -1.77 14.77
C GLY A 93 -4.21 -0.63 14.01
N ARG A 94 -3.99 -0.78 12.70
CA ARG A 94 -3.31 0.20 11.85
C ARG A 94 -3.97 0.29 10.47
N VAL A 95 -4.12 1.50 9.97
CA VAL A 95 -4.66 1.76 8.62
C VAL A 95 -3.51 1.82 7.61
N ILE A 96 -3.64 1.06 6.51
CA ILE A 96 -2.79 1.21 5.33
C ILE A 96 -3.59 1.98 4.27
N PRO A 97 -3.08 3.10 3.74
CA PRO A 97 -3.73 3.82 2.65
C PRO A 97 -3.80 2.96 1.40
N TRP A 98 -4.98 2.95 0.77
CA TRP A 98 -5.18 2.26 -0.49
C TRP A 98 -5.66 3.21 -1.58
N TYR A 99 -5.37 2.87 -2.82
CA TYR A 99 -5.66 3.66 -4.00
C TYR A 99 -6.13 2.76 -5.13
N VAL A 100 -7.02 3.27 -5.97
CA VAL A 100 -7.45 2.59 -7.21
C VAL A 100 -6.76 3.24 -8.39
N LEU A 101 -6.04 2.44 -9.19
CA LEU A 101 -5.36 2.87 -10.41
C LEU A 101 -5.93 2.06 -11.57
N THR A 102 -6.69 2.68 -12.46
CA THR A 102 -7.42 1.98 -13.51
C THR A 102 -7.26 2.61 -14.89
N GLY A 103 -7.29 1.78 -15.93
CA GLY A 103 -7.44 2.21 -17.32
C GLY A 103 -8.90 2.21 -17.83
N GLY A 104 -9.87 1.88 -16.97
CA GLY A 104 -11.28 1.70 -17.31
C GLY A 104 -12.19 2.87 -16.96
N ASP A 105 -13.50 2.63 -17.09
CA ASP A 105 -14.54 3.63 -16.88
C ASP A 105 -14.73 4.01 -15.41
N ALA A 106 -14.94 5.29 -15.19
CA ALA A 106 -15.07 5.95 -13.91
C ALA A 106 -16.30 5.49 -13.09
N GLU A 107 -17.43 5.24 -13.76
CA GLU A 107 -18.70 4.93 -13.10
C GLU A 107 -18.65 3.59 -12.35
N GLU A 108 -18.03 2.56 -12.93
CA GLU A 108 -17.92 1.24 -12.30
C GLU A 108 -17.05 1.27 -11.02
N VAL A 109 -16.06 2.17 -10.98
CA VAL A 109 -15.16 2.31 -9.83
C VAL A 109 -15.85 3.06 -8.70
N SER A 110 -16.54 4.15 -9.01
CA SER A 110 -17.22 5.02 -8.04
C SER A 110 -18.28 4.24 -7.24
N ASP A 111 -19.08 3.41 -7.91
CA ASP A 111 -20.11 2.59 -7.26
C ASP A 111 -19.54 1.56 -6.26
N SER A 112 -18.28 1.13 -6.50
CA SER A 112 -17.60 0.13 -5.64
C SER A 112 -17.01 0.73 -4.37
N ILE A 113 -16.74 2.05 -4.35
CA ILE A 113 -16.01 2.75 -3.27
C ILE A 113 -16.97 3.51 -2.33
N ASN A 114 -18.27 3.50 -2.60
CA ASN A 114 -19.27 4.34 -1.90
C ASN A 114 -19.57 3.94 -0.43
N ASP A 115 -18.95 2.90 0.11
CA ASP A 115 -19.11 2.56 1.54
C ASP A 115 -18.14 3.40 2.39
N ASP A 116 -18.68 4.28 3.24
CA ASP A 116 -17.90 5.16 4.13
C ASP A 116 -16.96 4.40 5.08
N ARG A 117 -17.26 3.14 5.38
CA ARG A 117 -16.40 2.28 6.22
C ARG A 117 -15.10 1.89 5.53
N MET A 118 -15.01 2.03 4.21
CA MET A 118 -13.83 1.70 3.43
C MET A 118 -12.87 2.88 3.26
N LYS A 119 -13.28 4.08 3.68
CA LYS A 119 -12.47 5.29 3.58
C LYS A 119 -11.42 5.32 4.68
N TRP A 120 -10.16 5.41 4.31
CA TRP A 120 -9.03 5.40 5.25
C TRP A 120 -8.56 6.80 5.68
N ASP A 121 -9.06 7.86 5.04
CA ASP A 121 -8.62 9.25 5.29
C ASP A 121 -9.83 10.15 5.53
N ALA A 122 -9.79 10.94 6.60
CA ALA A 122 -10.79 11.97 6.87
C ALA A 122 -10.88 13.02 5.74
N ASP A 123 -9.78 13.20 5.00
CA ASP A 123 -9.72 14.07 3.83
C ASP A 123 -10.33 13.45 2.55
N TRP A 124 -10.86 12.23 2.62
CA TRP A 124 -11.52 11.57 1.48
C TRP A 124 -12.64 12.41 0.86
N THR A 125 -13.32 13.19 1.69
CA THR A 125 -14.40 14.09 1.28
C THR A 125 -13.91 15.41 0.73
N ASN A 126 -12.62 15.73 0.87
CA ASN A 126 -12.04 16.94 0.32
C ASN A 126 -11.71 16.76 -1.16
N SER A 127 -11.88 17.83 -1.95
CA SER A 127 -11.68 17.88 -3.40
C SER A 127 -10.27 17.48 -3.90
N THR A 128 -9.35 17.20 -3.01
CA THR A 128 -7.97 16.80 -3.31
C THR A 128 -7.79 15.29 -3.41
N HIS A 129 -8.71 14.48 -2.88
CA HIS A 129 -8.65 13.03 -3.00
C HIS A 129 -9.44 12.58 -4.22
N LYS A 130 -8.80 11.82 -5.11
CA LYS A 130 -9.49 11.17 -6.22
C LYS A 130 -9.97 9.79 -5.78
N GLU A 131 -11.20 9.43 -6.10
CA GLU A 131 -11.73 8.09 -5.88
C GLU A 131 -10.92 7.03 -6.66
N TYR A 132 -10.42 7.41 -7.82
CA TYR A 132 -9.53 6.59 -8.64
C TYR A 132 -8.53 7.46 -9.41
N TYR A 133 -7.45 6.83 -9.86
CA TYR A 133 -6.40 7.41 -10.69
C TYR A 133 -6.36 6.73 -12.04
N SER A 134 -6.21 7.50 -13.13
CA SER A 134 -6.07 6.97 -14.48
C SER A 134 -4.64 6.51 -14.74
N LYS A 135 -4.46 5.26 -15.21
CA LYS A 135 -3.16 4.67 -15.57
C LYS A 135 -2.34 5.54 -16.52
N ASN A 136 -2.98 6.26 -17.43
CA ASN A 136 -2.26 7.02 -18.46
C ASN A 136 -1.95 8.47 -18.07
N VAL A 137 -2.67 9.04 -17.09
CA VAL A 137 -2.64 10.48 -16.80
C VAL A 137 -2.19 10.78 -15.38
N ASP A 138 -2.62 9.97 -14.41
CA ASP A 138 -2.54 10.31 -13.00
C ASP A 138 -1.39 9.62 -12.23
N ASN A 139 -0.57 8.79 -12.86
CA ASN A 139 0.48 8.01 -12.20
C ASN A 139 1.40 8.85 -11.32
N GLU A 140 1.92 9.96 -11.87
CA GLU A 140 2.81 10.82 -11.10
C GLU A 140 2.11 11.47 -9.90
N MET A 141 0.84 11.85 -10.08
CA MET A 141 0.05 12.42 -8.98
C MET A 141 -0.15 11.38 -7.88
N LEU A 142 -0.50 10.15 -8.24
CA LEU A 142 -0.64 9.03 -7.32
C LEU A 142 0.66 8.77 -6.56
N TYR A 143 1.80 8.66 -7.25
CA TYR A 143 3.09 8.39 -6.63
C TYR A 143 3.51 9.51 -5.66
N LYS A 144 3.32 10.77 -6.03
CA LYS A 144 3.56 11.92 -5.15
C LYS A 144 2.68 11.85 -3.89
N ARG A 145 1.42 11.46 -4.05
CA ARG A 145 0.47 11.34 -2.94
C ARG A 145 0.87 10.21 -1.99
N ILE A 146 1.17 9.01 -2.51
CA ILE A 146 1.66 7.90 -1.71
C ILE A 146 2.90 8.33 -0.92
N LYS A 147 3.85 8.99 -1.56
CA LYS A 147 5.06 9.48 -0.89
C LYS A 147 4.77 10.46 0.24
N VAL A 148 3.80 11.36 0.06
CA VAL A 148 3.39 12.31 1.12
C VAL A 148 2.77 11.59 2.29
N HIS A 149 1.88 10.62 2.04
CA HIS A 149 1.22 9.85 3.10
C HIS A 149 2.20 8.93 3.83
N ALA A 150 3.04 8.21 3.10
CA ALA A 150 4.06 7.36 3.69
C ALA A 150 5.01 8.13 4.62
N ARG A 151 5.42 9.34 4.22
CA ARG A 151 6.31 10.19 5.03
C ARG A 151 5.68 10.67 6.35
N LYS A 152 4.36 10.66 6.45
CA LYS A 152 3.65 10.96 7.70
C LYS A 152 3.57 9.75 8.63
N SER A 153 3.88 8.56 8.15
CA SER A 153 3.89 7.34 8.97
C SER A 153 4.92 7.46 10.07
N PRO A 154 4.55 7.31 11.35
CA PRO A 154 5.50 7.28 12.48
C PRO A 154 6.61 6.26 12.25
N ARG A 155 6.28 5.11 11.70
CA ARG A 155 7.19 4.02 11.38
C ARG A 155 8.31 4.45 10.45
N LEU A 156 7.98 5.02 9.28
CA LEU A 156 8.98 5.52 8.34
C LEU A 156 9.81 6.67 8.91
N GLN A 157 9.23 7.48 9.78
CA GLN A 157 9.99 8.52 10.47
C GLN A 157 11.00 7.92 11.45
N ILE A 158 10.62 6.89 12.21
CA ILE A 158 11.52 6.15 13.11
C ILE A 158 12.65 5.48 12.32
N GLN A 159 12.35 4.75 11.27
CA GLN A 159 13.36 4.12 10.40
C GLN A 159 14.37 5.14 9.88
N LYS A 160 13.91 6.30 9.47
CA LYS A 160 14.78 7.38 9.00
C LYS A 160 15.61 8.00 10.13
N MET A 161 15.03 8.21 11.31
CA MET A 161 15.72 8.78 12.48
C MET A 161 16.81 7.86 13.00
N TYR A 162 16.61 6.56 12.91
CA TYR A 162 17.51 5.52 13.44
C TYR A 162 18.08 4.63 12.32
N LYS A 163 18.28 5.20 11.13
CA LYS A 163 18.72 4.47 9.93
C LYS A 163 19.91 3.56 10.22
N ASP A 164 20.97 4.10 10.84
CA ASP A 164 22.19 3.34 11.11
C ASP A 164 21.95 2.12 12.03
N VAL A 165 20.94 2.20 12.91
CA VAL A 165 20.57 1.09 13.81
C VAL A 165 19.81 0.03 13.03
N PHE A 166 18.89 0.43 12.17
CA PHE A 166 18.12 -0.50 11.33
C PHE A 166 19.02 -1.18 10.29
N ASP A 167 19.92 -0.43 9.67
CA ASP A 167 20.95 -1.00 8.77
C ASP A 167 21.81 -2.04 9.48
N ALA A 168 22.25 -1.77 10.72
CA ALA A 168 23.05 -2.72 11.50
C ALA A 168 22.25 -3.98 11.90
N ILE A 169 20.97 -3.86 12.19
CA ILE A 169 20.08 -5.00 12.47
C ILE A 169 20.00 -5.91 11.25
N GLU A 170 19.83 -5.34 10.06
CA GLU A 170 19.78 -6.09 8.81
C GLU A 170 21.12 -6.76 8.49
N GLU A 171 22.24 -6.03 8.63
CA GLU A 171 23.58 -6.58 8.43
C GLU A 171 23.90 -7.73 9.39
N CYS A 172 23.38 -7.69 10.61
CA CYS A 172 23.52 -8.76 11.60
C CYS A 172 22.61 -9.97 11.34
N GLY A 173 21.73 -9.91 10.33
CA GLY A 173 20.79 -10.98 10.00
C GLY A 173 19.71 -11.21 11.07
N ILE A 174 19.38 -10.17 11.84
CA ILE A 174 18.25 -10.21 12.76
C ILE A 174 16.97 -10.24 11.93
N ASP A 175 16.07 -11.13 12.27
CA ASP A 175 14.83 -11.34 11.53
C ASP A 175 13.84 -10.17 11.67
N ASP A 176 12.79 -10.21 10.85
CA ASP A 176 11.72 -9.20 10.82
C ASP A 176 11.08 -8.96 12.20
N MET A 177 11.11 -9.97 13.08
CA MET A 177 10.55 -9.86 14.42
C MET A 177 11.37 -8.93 15.31
N GLY A 178 12.71 -8.96 15.19
CA GLY A 178 13.59 -8.03 15.90
C GLY A 178 13.49 -6.61 15.37
N TYR A 179 13.37 -6.47 14.06
CA TYR A 179 13.14 -5.20 13.39
C TYR A 179 11.84 -4.52 13.86
N ASN A 180 10.73 -5.26 13.81
CA ASN A 180 9.42 -4.79 14.25
C ASN A 180 9.39 -4.46 15.75
N ALA A 181 10.05 -5.27 16.59
CA ALA A 181 10.12 -5.01 18.03
C ALA A 181 10.82 -3.67 18.36
N LEU A 182 11.85 -3.31 17.60
CA LEU A 182 12.52 -2.02 17.78
C LEU A 182 11.60 -0.86 17.38
N GLU A 183 10.86 -0.98 16.28
CA GLU A 183 9.88 0.03 15.87
C GLU A 183 8.78 0.20 16.92
N ASP A 184 8.19 -0.90 17.39
CA ASP A 184 7.15 -0.91 18.41
C ASP A 184 7.62 -0.27 19.74
N LEU A 185 8.91 -0.35 20.03
CA LEU A 185 9.52 0.32 21.16
C LEU A 185 9.69 1.84 20.93
N LEU A 186 10.15 2.23 19.76
CA LEU A 186 10.53 3.61 19.46
C LEU A 186 9.35 4.51 19.09
N ILE A 187 8.31 3.96 18.44
CA ILE A 187 7.11 4.72 18.04
C ILE A 187 6.45 5.39 19.26
N PRO A 188 6.12 4.69 20.35
CA PRO A 188 5.52 5.31 21.54
C PRO A 188 6.36 6.41 22.16
N ILE A 189 7.69 6.30 22.06
CA ILE A 189 8.62 7.27 22.65
C ILE A 189 8.60 8.58 21.85
N HIS A 190 8.57 8.49 20.52
CA HIS A 190 8.67 9.65 19.64
C HIS A 190 7.31 10.19 19.16
N PHE A 191 6.31 9.34 19.12
CA PHE A 191 4.95 9.64 18.64
C PHE A 191 3.90 9.08 19.60
N PRO A 192 3.80 9.65 20.83
CA PRO A 192 2.88 9.16 21.86
C PRO A 192 1.42 9.19 21.42
N ASP A 193 1.05 10.12 20.52
CA ASP A 193 -0.31 10.26 19.99
C ASP A 193 -0.65 9.28 18.85
N ALA A 194 0.30 8.44 18.46
CA ALA A 194 0.09 7.44 17.39
C ALA A 194 -0.42 6.08 17.89
N ILE A 195 -0.74 5.96 19.17
CA ILE A 195 -1.13 4.71 19.86
C ILE A 195 -2.63 4.70 20.23
N GLU A 196 -3.43 5.63 19.72
CA GLU A 196 -4.89 5.60 19.94
C GLU A 196 -5.61 4.62 19.00
#